data_39e1910d465d249ec02141ce249c85a9
#
_entry.id   39e1910d465d249ec02141ce249c85a9
#
_cell.length_a   1.000
_cell.length_b   1.000
_cell.length_c   1.000
_cell.angle_alpha   90.00
_cell.angle_beta   90.00
_cell.angle_gamma   90.00
#
_symmetry.space_group_name_H-M   'P 1'
#
loop_
_entity.id
_entity.type
_entity.pdbx_description
1 polymer ?
#
loop_
_entity_poly.entity_id
_entity_poly.type
_entity_poly.pdbx_seq_one_letter_code
_entity_poly.pdbx_strand_id
1 'polypeptide(L)'
;MRNLRNIVLLISILGFVSCADAKVKEYALEVVAEYPHDTGSYTQGLFFHEGQLYESTGLNGKSTFRKVDLETGEALEKMNFDKKYFVEGSVIWKDNLYILTWETRVAFIYDAKTLEYKSSWKYPREGWGITTDGKQLIASDGSANLYFMNENFALDRKVTVKYEDRPIRFLNELEYIDGKVWANVYTSDEIVIINPKDGNVTGVVDCRGLLPRSLYTAGTDVLNGIAYNPEDGKIYLTGKNWPKLYEVRLVEKKR
;
A
#
# COMPACT_ATOMS: atom_id res chain seq x y z
N MET A 1 78.23 12.52 -8.37
CA MET A 1 77.26 11.56 -7.80
C MET A 1 75.88 12.21 -7.92
N ARG A 2 75.08 11.77 -8.91
CA ARG A 2 73.73 12.32 -9.21
C ARG A 2 72.68 11.34 -8.68
N ASN A 3 71.91 11.77 -7.66
CA ASN A 3 70.82 11.03 -7.13
C ASN A 3 69.61 11.15 -8.07
N LEU A 4 69.20 10.03 -8.70
CA LEU A 4 67.91 9.88 -9.38
C LEU A 4 66.86 9.62 -8.32
N ARG A 5 65.89 10.53 -8.15
CA ARG A 5 64.65 10.28 -7.36
C ARG A 5 63.61 9.64 -8.30
N ASN A 6 63.30 8.38 -8.04
CA ASN A 6 62.19 7.71 -8.69
C ASN A 6 60.87 8.30 -8.19
N ILE A 7 60.13 8.94 -9.07
CA ILE A 7 58.74 9.35 -8.81
C ILE A 7 57.84 8.17 -9.22
N VAL A 8 57.24 7.51 -8.22
CA VAL A 8 56.20 6.51 -8.47
C VAL A 8 54.87 7.25 -8.62
N LEU A 9 54.35 7.25 -9.84
CA LEU A 9 53.03 7.81 -10.16
C LEU A 9 51.95 6.78 -9.78
N LEU A 10 51.24 7.00 -8.66
CA LEU A 10 50.07 6.19 -8.29
C LEU A 10 48.89 6.62 -9.17
N ILE A 11 48.55 5.82 -10.17
CA ILE A 11 47.33 6.02 -10.95
C ILE A 11 46.19 5.36 -10.16
N SER A 12 45.37 6.18 -9.50
CA SER A 12 44.12 5.74 -8.88
C SER A 12 43.09 5.50 -9.99
N ILE A 13 42.83 4.23 -10.29
CA ILE A 13 41.71 3.83 -11.16
C ILE A 13 40.42 4.03 -10.35
N LEU A 14 39.71 5.15 -10.55
CA LEU A 14 38.33 5.31 -10.14
C LEU A 14 37.47 4.36 -11.02
N GLY A 15 37.15 3.21 -10.49
CA GLY A 15 36.17 2.35 -11.09
C GLY A 15 34.79 3.02 -11.04
N PHE A 16 34.30 3.51 -12.17
CA PHE A 16 32.89 3.84 -12.32
C PHE A 16 32.08 2.55 -12.16
N VAL A 17 31.49 2.34 -10.98
CA VAL A 17 30.42 1.36 -10.82
C VAL A 17 29.22 1.94 -11.56
N SER A 18 29.04 1.52 -12.81
CA SER A 18 27.79 1.73 -13.53
C SER A 18 26.72 0.94 -12.77
N CYS A 19 25.86 1.63 -12.01
CA CYS A 19 24.61 1.06 -11.58
C CYS A 19 23.79 0.83 -12.86
N ALA A 20 23.87 -0.37 -13.43
CA ALA A 20 22.87 -0.79 -14.40
C ALA A 20 21.51 -0.71 -13.69
N ASP A 21 20.61 0.15 -14.20
CA ASP A 21 19.24 0.22 -13.71
C ASP A 21 18.65 -1.18 -13.79
N ALA A 22 18.33 -1.75 -12.62
CA ALA A 22 17.74 -3.08 -12.58
C ALA A 22 16.39 -3.00 -13.30
N LYS A 23 16.27 -3.79 -14.39
CA LYS A 23 15.06 -3.83 -15.21
C LYS A 23 13.84 -4.09 -14.34
N VAL A 24 12.76 -3.30 -14.53
CA VAL A 24 11.50 -3.49 -13.83
C VAL A 24 10.93 -4.88 -14.14
N LYS A 25 10.59 -5.63 -13.12
CA LYS A 25 10.00 -6.97 -13.25
C LYS A 25 8.51 -6.87 -13.54
N GLU A 26 8.01 -7.76 -14.37
CA GLU A 26 6.58 -7.88 -14.65
C GLU A 26 6.06 -9.20 -14.08
N TYR A 27 4.92 -9.13 -13.39
CA TYR A 27 4.30 -10.29 -12.77
C TYR A 27 2.88 -10.49 -13.27
N ALA A 28 2.50 -11.74 -13.45
CA ALA A 28 1.12 -12.19 -13.50
C ALA A 28 0.72 -12.73 -12.12
N LEU A 29 -0.57 -12.92 -11.91
CA LEU A 29 -1.11 -13.55 -10.72
C LEU A 29 -1.48 -15.01 -10.98
N GLU A 30 -1.19 -15.84 -10.00
CA GLU A 30 -1.79 -17.15 -9.80
C GLU A 30 -2.74 -17.06 -8.60
N VAL A 31 -4.03 -17.33 -8.81
CA VAL A 31 -5.00 -17.41 -7.71
C VAL A 31 -4.82 -18.74 -6.99
N VAL A 32 -4.52 -18.67 -5.70
CA VAL A 32 -4.30 -19.84 -4.84
C VAL A 32 -5.59 -20.24 -4.14
N ALA A 33 -6.34 -19.25 -3.64
CA ALA A 33 -7.64 -19.45 -2.99
C ALA A 33 -8.54 -18.22 -3.17
N GLU A 34 -9.83 -18.43 -2.99
CA GLU A 34 -10.85 -17.39 -3.03
C GLU A 34 -11.65 -17.42 -1.72
N TYR A 35 -11.85 -16.25 -1.14
CA TYR A 35 -12.64 -16.05 0.07
C TYR A 35 -13.83 -15.15 -0.20
N PRO A 36 -14.94 -15.27 0.54
CA PRO A 36 -16.02 -14.31 0.47
C PRO A 36 -15.56 -12.91 0.86
N HIS A 37 -16.15 -11.89 0.23
CA HIS A 37 -15.93 -10.50 0.60
C HIS A 37 -17.26 -9.73 0.50
N ASP A 38 -17.48 -8.79 1.42
CA ASP A 38 -18.73 -8.05 1.51
C ASP A 38 -18.87 -7.06 0.34
N THR A 39 -19.85 -7.29 -0.54
CA THR A 39 -20.15 -6.42 -1.68
C THR A 39 -20.59 -5.00 -1.28
N GLY A 40 -20.84 -4.74 -0.01
CA GLY A 40 -21.05 -3.41 0.55
C GLY A 40 -19.76 -2.71 0.98
N SER A 41 -18.63 -3.40 0.93
CA SER A 41 -17.29 -2.85 1.27
C SER A 41 -16.72 -2.04 0.14
N TYR A 42 -16.77 -0.72 0.25
CA TYR A 42 -16.01 0.17 -0.62
C TYR A 42 -14.58 0.29 -0.08
N THR A 43 -13.78 -0.75 -0.33
CA THR A 43 -12.46 -0.97 0.27
C THR A 43 -11.49 0.19 -0.01
N GLN A 44 -10.90 0.74 1.05
CA GLN A 44 -9.95 1.84 1.00
C GLN A 44 -8.64 1.53 1.74
N GLY A 45 -8.64 0.58 2.64
CA GLY A 45 -7.47 0.03 3.30
C GLY A 45 -7.73 -1.40 3.70
N LEU A 46 -6.73 -2.26 3.52
CA LEU A 46 -6.78 -3.69 3.80
C LEU A 46 -5.43 -4.13 4.32
N PHE A 47 -5.37 -4.80 5.48
CA PHE A 47 -4.10 -5.27 6.03
C PHE A 47 -4.28 -6.39 7.04
N PHE A 48 -3.21 -7.16 7.26
CA PHE A 48 -3.14 -8.09 8.39
C PHE A 48 -2.35 -7.48 9.56
N HIS A 49 -2.82 -7.75 10.76
CA HIS A 49 -2.09 -7.46 11.98
C HIS A 49 -2.29 -8.60 12.98
N GLU A 50 -1.20 -9.23 13.46
CA GLU A 50 -1.24 -10.39 14.36
C GLU A 50 -2.20 -11.50 13.87
N GLY A 51 -2.08 -11.87 12.58
CA GLY A 51 -2.88 -12.90 11.94
C GLY A 51 -4.34 -12.55 11.69
N GLN A 52 -4.79 -11.35 12.06
CA GLN A 52 -6.15 -10.88 11.88
C GLN A 52 -6.27 -9.92 10.69
N LEU A 53 -7.27 -10.13 9.82
CA LEU A 53 -7.59 -9.23 8.71
C LEU A 53 -8.39 -8.02 9.19
N TYR A 54 -7.98 -6.83 8.75
CA TYR A 54 -8.67 -5.57 8.98
C TYR A 54 -8.96 -4.85 7.66
N GLU A 55 -10.08 -4.14 7.63
CA GLU A 55 -10.52 -3.38 6.46
C GLU A 55 -11.10 -2.03 6.86
N SER A 56 -10.70 -0.96 6.15
CA SER A 56 -11.40 0.32 6.16
C SER A 56 -12.16 0.53 4.86
N THR A 57 -13.39 1.05 4.97
CA THR A 57 -14.28 1.25 3.82
C THR A 57 -14.74 2.70 3.73
N GLY A 58 -14.82 3.20 2.50
CA GLY A 58 -15.26 4.56 2.19
C GLY A 58 -16.77 4.70 2.06
N LEU A 59 -17.17 5.81 1.45
CA LEU A 59 -18.50 6.36 1.21
C LEU A 59 -19.09 7.11 2.40
N ASN A 60 -19.47 8.38 2.16
CA ASN A 60 -20.11 9.22 3.16
C ASN A 60 -21.39 8.58 3.71
N GLY A 61 -21.50 8.49 5.03
CA GLY A 61 -22.61 7.83 5.71
C GLY A 61 -22.58 6.29 5.74
N LYS A 62 -21.55 5.68 5.14
CA LYS A 62 -21.36 4.22 5.12
C LYS A 62 -19.95 3.80 5.53
N SER A 63 -19.04 4.77 5.73
CA SER A 63 -17.65 4.50 6.08
C SER A 63 -17.52 3.71 7.38
N THR A 64 -16.68 2.67 7.35
CA THR A 64 -16.43 1.81 8.52
C THR A 64 -14.95 1.44 8.62
N PHE A 65 -14.55 1.02 9.82
CA PHE A 65 -13.36 0.19 10.04
C PHE A 65 -13.80 -1.14 10.63
N ARG A 66 -13.23 -2.25 10.17
CA ARG A 66 -13.70 -3.60 10.48
C ARG A 66 -12.54 -4.52 10.83
N LYS A 67 -12.82 -5.42 11.75
CA LYS A 67 -12.12 -6.68 11.92
C LYS A 67 -12.89 -7.74 11.14
N VAL A 68 -12.25 -8.42 10.21
CA VAL A 68 -12.94 -9.30 9.24
C VAL A 68 -12.54 -10.75 9.47
N ASP A 69 -13.51 -11.65 9.48
CA ASP A 69 -13.27 -13.08 9.40
C ASP A 69 -12.89 -13.45 7.96
N LEU A 70 -11.71 -14.03 7.76
CA LEU A 70 -11.19 -14.34 6.44
C LEU A 70 -12.04 -15.39 5.71
N GLU A 71 -12.56 -16.40 6.43
CA GLU A 71 -13.25 -17.53 5.83
C GLU A 71 -14.68 -17.18 5.39
N THR A 72 -15.33 -16.27 6.11
CA THR A 72 -16.71 -15.88 5.85
C THR A 72 -16.86 -14.52 5.17
N GLY A 73 -15.85 -13.65 5.27
CA GLY A 73 -15.90 -12.25 4.84
C GLY A 73 -16.78 -11.37 5.75
N GLU A 74 -17.26 -11.90 6.87
CA GLU A 74 -18.12 -11.16 7.80
C GLU A 74 -17.29 -10.27 8.75
N ALA A 75 -17.87 -9.14 9.13
CA ALA A 75 -17.26 -8.27 10.12
C ALA A 75 -17.47 -8.84 11.53
N LEU A 76 -16.38 -9.30 12.17
CA LEU A 76 -16.38 -9.73 13.58
C LEU A 76 -16.56 -8.54 14.54
N GLU A 77 -16.01 -7.40 14.17
CA GLU A 77 -16.12 -6.14 14.88
C GLU A 77 -16.19 -5.00 13.87
N LYS A 78 -16.98 -3.97 14.16
CA LYS A 78 -17.22 -2.87 13.22
C LYS A 78 -17.36 -1.53 13.93
N MET A 79 -16.56 -0.55 13.54
CA MET A 79 -16.66 0.83 13.93
C MET A 79 -17.27 1.66 12.79
N ASN A 80 -18.29 2.47 13.08
CA ASN A 80 -18.93 3.35 12.12
C ASN A 80 -18.42 4.78 12.30
N PHE A 81 -18.35 5.54 11.20
CA PHE A 81 -17.94 6.94 11.21
C PHE A 81 -19.13 7.89 10.97
N ASP A 82 -19.01 9.12 11.48
CA ASP A 82 -19.97 10.16 11.16
C ASP A 82 -20.08 10.34 9.64
N LYS A 83 -21.32 10.57 9.15
CA LYS A 83 -21.64 10.69 7.73
C LYS A 83 -20.85 11.72 6.93
N LYS A 84 -20.22 12.68 7.61
CA LYS A 84 -19.36 13.68 6.99
C LYS A 84 -18.00 13.13 6.57
N TYR A 85 -17.58 12.00 7.13
CA TYR A 85 -16.29 11.40 6.81
C TYR A 85 -16.41 10.36 5.71
N PHE A 86 -15.56 10.51 4.72
CA PHE A 86 -15.22 9.45 3.80
C PHE A 86 -13.90 8.86 4.30
N VAL A 87 -13.96 7.68 4.90
CA VAL A 87 -12.78 6.99 5.43
C VAL A 87 -11.98 6.41 4.26
N GLU A 88 -10.68 6.49 4.40
CA GLU A 88 -9.68 6.03 3.45
C GLU A 88 -8.79 4.96 4.07
N GLY A 89 -7.52 4.90 3.69
CA GLY A 89 -6.57 3.92 4.18
C GLY A 89 -6.43 3.91 5.70
N SER A 90 -6.08 2.74 6.21
CA SER A 90 -5.84 2.50 7.64
C SER A 90 -4.67 1.55 7.84
N VAL A 91 -3.99 1.66 9.00
CA VAL A 91 -2.92 0.76 9.41
C VAL A 91 -2.81 0.73 10.93
N ILE A 92 -2.43 -0.42 11.48
CA ILE A 92 -2.00 -0.53 12.88
C ILE A 92 -0.47 -0.46 12.91
N TRP A 93 0.03 0.47 13.70
CA TRP A 93 1.46 0.60 13.97
C TRP A 93 1.70 0.88 15.44
N LYS A 94 2.56 0.07 16.07
CA LYS A 94 2.68 0.01 17.52
C LYS A 94 1.29 -0.28 18.14
N ASP A 95 0.89 0.46 19.16
CA ASP A 95 -0.39 0.29 19.85
C ASP A 95 -1.48 1.24 19.30
N ASN A 96 -1.33 1.74 18.07
CA ASN A 96 -2.26 2.71 17.50
C ASN A 96 -2.78 2.24 16.13
N LEU A 97 -4.09 2.43 15.95
CA LEU A 97 -4.76 2.36 14.66
C LEU A 97 -4.81 3.77 14.08
N TYR A 98 -4.23 3.96 12.90
CA TYR A 98 -4.23 5.19 12.13
C TYR A 98 -5.24 5.07 11.00
N ILE A 99 -6.11 6.08 10.83
CA ILE A 99 -7.13 6.10 9.78
C ILE A 99 -7.13 7.47 9.12
N LEU A 100 -7.04 7.48 7.79
CA LEU A 100 -7.12 8.69 6.99
C LEU A 100 -8.56 8.96 6.52
N THR A 101 -8.82 10.21 6.13
CA THR A 101 -10.06 10.60 5.45
C THR A 101 -9.74 11.40 4.19
N TRP A 102 -10.63 11.34 3.21
CA TRP A 102 -10.48 12.02 1.93
C TRP A 102 -10.54 13.54 2.05
N GLU A 103 -11.62 14.18 1.60
CA GLU A 103 -11.74 15.64 1.49
C GLU A 103 -11.80 16.35 2.84
N THR A 104 -12.29 15.68 3.88
CA THR A 104 -12.32 16.26 5.24
C THR A 104 -10.92 16.47 5.82
N ARG A 105 -9.91 15.75 5.28
CA ARG A 105 -8.50 15.87 5.66
C ARG A 105 -8.29 15.77 7.17
N VAL A 106 -8.91 14.77 7.75
CA VAL A 106 -8.73 14.41 9.16
C VAL A 106 -8.03 13.06 9.20
N ALA A 107 -7.01 12.94 10.03
CA ALA A 107 -6.41 11.67 10.39
C ALA A 107 -6.79 11.34 11.83
N PHE A 108 -7.31 10.14 12.05
CA PHE A 108 -7.71 9.67 13.37
C PHE A 108 -6.66 8.71 13.93
N ILE A 109 -6.52 8.73 15.25
CA ILE A 109 -5.74 7.76 16.02
C ILE A 109 -6.66 7.14 17.05
N TYR A 110 -6.75 5.82 17.01
CA TYR A 110 -7.46 5.00 17.98
C TYR A 110 -6.45 4.07 18.69
N ASP A 111 -6.83 3.55 19.84
CA ASP A 111 -6.13 2.41 20.41
C ASP A 111 -6.36 1.18 19.53
N ALA A 112 -5.26 0.49 19.16
CA ALA A 112 -5.37 -0.64 18.23
C ALA A 112 -6.13 -1.84 18.80
N LYS A 113 -6.14 -1.97 20.13
CA LYS A 113 -6.70 -3.13 20.84
C LYS A 113 -8.15 -2.93 21.27
N THR A 114 -8.46 -1.73 21.76
CA THR A 114 -9.81 -1.40 22.28
C THR A 114 -10.66 -0.64 21.29
N LEU A 115 -10.08 -0.12 20.20
CA LEU A 115 -10.68 0.79 19.23
C LEU A 115 -11.20 2.09 19.86
N GLU A 116 -10.75 2.43 21.07
CA GLU A 116 -11.10 3.68 21.71
C GLU A 116 -10.39 4.87 21.03
N TYR A 117 -11.15 5.93 20.84
CA TYR A 117 -10.61 7.17 20.25
C TYR A 117 -9.52 7.78 21.14
N LYS A 118 -8.36 8.07 20.57
CA LYS A 118 -7.24 8.75 21.24
C LYS A 118 -7.14 10.21 20.82
N SER A 119 -7.08 10.47 19.52
CA SER A 119 -6.89 11.82 18.99
C SER A 119 -7.24 11.91 17.50
N SER A 120 -7.30 13.15 17.00
CA SER A 120 -7.37 13.41 15.57
C SER A 120 -6.51 14.61 15.19
N TRP A 121 -6.03 14.61 13.96
CA TRP A 121 -5.15 15.62 13.41
C TRP A 121 -5.72 16.20 12.14
N LYS A 122 -5.52 17.51 11.93
CA LYS A 122 -5.75 18.11 10.62
C LYS A 122 -4.67 17.61 9.67
N TYR A 123 -5.05 16.75 8.76
CA TYR A 123 -4.13 16.18 7.77
C TYR A 123 -3.91 17.17 6.62
N PRO A 124 -2.67 17.47 6.20
CA PRO A 124 -2.38 18.58 5.29
C PRO A 124 -2.77 18.30 3.82
N ARG A 125 -3.21 17.08 3.51
CA ARG A 125 -3.58 16.62 2.16
C ARG A 125 -4.78 15.70 2.22
N GLU A 126 -5.30 15.28 1.08
CA GLU A 126 -6.24 14.18 1.02
C GLU A 126 -5.56 12.91 1.54
N GLY A 127 -6.26 12.14 2.36
CA GLY A 127 -5.82 10.80 2.72
C GLY A 127 -6.28 9.83 1.65
N TRP A 128 -5.39 8.96 1.17
CA TRP A 128 -5.71 7.83 0.31
C TRP A 128 -5.21 6.56 0.99
N GLY A 129 -4.12 5.94 0.55
CA GLY A 129 -3.56 4.77 1.24
C GLY A 129 -2.63 5.15 2.40
N ILE A 130 -2.46 4.23 3.35
CA ILE A 130 -1.46 4.32 4.41
C ILE A 130 -1.00 2.92 4.82
N THR A 131 0.31 2.77 5.00
CA THR A 131 0.95 1.57 5.54
C THR A 131 2.10 1.95 6.46
N THR A 132 2.86 0.98 6.96
CA THR A 132 4.05 1.20 7.79
C THR A 132 5.18 0.22 7.43
N ASP A 133 6.42 0.70 7.51
CA ASP A 133 7.62 -0.14 7.44
C ASP A 133 8.11 -0.59 8.84
N GLY A 134 7.27 -0.42 9.86
CA GLY A 134 7.57 -0.68 11.27
C GLY A 134 8.36 0.44 11.95
N LYS A 135 8.83 1.47 11.21
CA LYS A 135 9.60 2.61 11.73
C LYS A 135 8.88 3.94 11.58
N GLN A 136 8.04 4.05 10.57
CA GLN A 136 7.31 5.26 10.20
C GLN A 136 6.02 4.90 9.45
N LEU A 137 5.12 5.86 9.34
CA LEU A 137 3.95 5.78 8.47
C LEU A 137 4.33 6.16 7.04
N ILE A 138 3.74 5.48 6.06
CA ILE A 138 3.93 5.75 4.63
C ILE A 138 2.56 5.94 4.02
N ALA A 139 2.28 7.10 3.41
CA ALA A 139 0.97 7.40 2.87
C ALA A 139 1.00 7.92 1.44
N SER A 140 -0.10 7.74 0.73
CA SER A 140 -0.42 8.28 -0.58
C SER A 140 -1.51 9.37 -0.48
N ASP A 141 -1.68 10.15 -1.56
CA ASP A 141 -2.69 11.20 -1.69
C ASP A 141 -3.23 11.31 -3.13
N GLY A 142 -3.15 10.25 -3.91
CA GLY A 142 -3.54 10.23 -5.32
C GLY A 142 -2.54 10.92 -6.26
N SER A 143 -1.52 11.59 -5.76
CA SER A 143 -0.40 12.08 -6.55
C SER A 143 0.60 10.96 -6.89
N ALA A 144 1.74 11.33 -7.45
CA ALA A 144 2.85 10.41 -7.65
C ALA A 144 3.78 10.32 -6.42
N ASN A 145 3.37 10.81 -5.26
CA ASN A 145 4.26 10.88 -4.11
C ASN A 145 3.87 9.90 -3.02
N LEU A 146 4.88 9.33 -2.35
CA LEU A 146 4.77 8.68 -1.06
C LEU A 146 5.33 9.62 0.02
N TYR A 147 4.59 9.76 1.11
CA TYR A 147 4.90 10.62 2.24
C TYR A 147 5.28 9.76 3.44
N PHE A 148 6.45 9.98 3.98
CA PHE A 148 7.00 9.26 5.13
C PHE A 148 6.89 10.16 6.36
N MET A 149 6.25 9.68 7.41
CA MET A 149 5.82 10.48 8.56
C MET A 149 6.05 9.74 9.86
N ASN A 150 6.25 10.48 10.94
CA ASN A 150 6.25 9.93 12.29
C ASN A 150 4.81 9.65 12.80
N GLU A 151 4.70 9.15 14.02
CA GLU A 151 3.43 8.82 14.69
C GLU A 151 2.45 9.99 14.85
N ASN A 152 2.93 11.23 14.74
CA ASN A 152 2.12 12.45 14.83
C ASN A 152 1.86 13.08 13.45
N PHE A 153 2.01 12.30 12.38
CA PHE A 153 1.87 12.74 10.98
C PHE A 153 2.81 13.89 10.57
N ALA A 154 3.86 14.17 11.35
CA ALA A 154 4.89 15.11 10.93
C ALA A 154 5.69 14.50 9.79
N LEU A 155 5.78 15.24 8.66
CA LEU A 155 6.48 14.81 7.47
C LEU A 155 7.99 14.76 7.73
N ASP A 156 8.58 13.59 7.51
CA ASP A 156 10.02 13.36 7.57
C ASP A 156 10.66 13.50 6.17
N ARG A 157 10.10 12.83 5.21
CA ARG A 157 10.54 12.90 3.79
C ARG A 157 9.41 12.55 2.82
N LYS A 158 9.64 12.86 1.57
CA LYS A 158 8.76 12.54 0.44
C LYS A 158 9.59 11.98 -0.71
N VAL A 159 9.07 10.97 -1.41
CA VAL A 159 9.65 10.48 -2.68
C VAL A 159 8.61 10.52 -3.78
N THR A 160 9.04 10.80 -5.00
CA THR A 160 8.18 10.71 -6.19
C THR A 160 8.35 9.35 -6.82
N VAL A 161 7.24 8.62 -6.96
CA VAL A 161 7.22 7.29 -7.59
C VAL A 161 7.35 7.42 -9.10
N LYS A 162 8.25 6.64 -9.70
CA LYS A 162 8.58 6.69 -11.11
C LYS A 162 8.72 5.30 -11.72
N TYR A 163 8.22 5.17 -12.92
CA TYR A 163 8.51 4.06 -13.83
C TYR A 163 9.28 4.61 -15.03
N GLU A 164 10.52 4.19 -15.23
CA GLU A 164 11.38 4.70 -16.32
C GLU A 164 11.36 6.24 -16.39
N ASP A 165 11.66 6.90 -15.27
CA ASP A 165 11.65 8.37 -15.09
C ASP A 165 10.29 9.07 -15.26
N ARG A 166 9.22 8.35 -15.58
CA ARG A 166 7.87 8.90 -15.67
C ARG A 166 7.14 8.76 -14.33
N PRO A 167 6.61 9.87 -13.75
CA PRO A 167 5.87 9.80 -12.50
C PRO A 167 4.60 8.95 -12.64
N ILE A 168 4.40 8.01 -11.72
CA ILE A 168 3.18 7.21 -11.60
C ILE A 168 2.23 7.92 -10.65
N ARG A 169 1.14 8.44 -11.18
CA ARG A 169 0.09 9.12 -10.42
C ARG A 169 -1.01 8.15 -9.98
N PHE A 170 -1.92 8.67 -9.16
CA PHE A 170 -3.09 7.93 -8.65
C PHE A 170 -2.70 6.75 -7.75
N LEU A 171 -1.59 6.89 -7.01
CA LEU A 171 -1.23 5.94 -5.97
C LEU A 171 -2.33 5.94 -4.91
N ASN A 172 -2.89 4.76 -4.63
CA ASN A 172 -4.03 4.61 -3.75
C ASN A 172 -3.67 3.74 -2.54
N GLU A 173 -4.35 2.64 -2.36
CA GLU A 173 -4.13 1.72 -1.26
C GLU A 173 -2.70 1.19 -1.26
N LEU A 174 -2.11 1.05 -0.08
CA LEU A 174 -0.69 0.75 0.11
C LEU A 174 -0.49 -0.41 1.07
N GLU A 175 0.48 -1.30 0.71
CA GLU A 175 0.97 -2.32 1.62
C GLU A 175 2.50 -2.38 1.61
N TYR A 176 3.11 -2.69 2.77
CA TYR A 176 4.56 -2.83 2.88
C TYR A 176 4.95 -4.31 2.95
N ILE A 177 5.57 -4.81 1.89
CA ILE A 177 5.94 -6.23 1.74
C ILE A 177 7.43 -6.33 1.43
N ASP A 178 8.17 -7.09 2.21
CA ASP A 178 9.59 -7.43 1.98
C ASP A 178 10.47 -6.23 1.58
N GLY A 179 10.33 -5.12 2.32
CA GLY A 179 11.16 -3.94 2.10
C GLY A 179 10.74 -3.08 0.92
N LYS A 180 9.56 -3.31 0.34
CA LYS A 180 8.96 -2.55 -0.77
C LYS A 180 7.58 -2.04 -0.39
N VAL A 181 7.20 -0.90 -0.96
CA VAL A 181 5.81 -0.42 -0.92
C VAL A 181 5.10 -0.92 -2.17
N TRP A 182 4.00 -1.63 -1.95
CA TRP A 182 3.09 -2.00 -3.02
C TRP A 182 1.96 -0.98 -3.04
N ALA A 183 1.53 -0.58 -4.21
CA ALA A 183 0.47 0.42 -4.35
C ALA A 183 -0.50 0.06 -5.46
N ASN A 184 -1.80 0.11 -5.16
CA ASN A 184 -2.81 0.16 -6.20
C ASN A 184 -2.66 1.47 -6.99
N VAL A 185 -2.80 1.40 -8.30
CA VAL A 185 -2.92 2.57 -9.18
C VAL A 185 -4.40 2.75 -9.51
N TYR A 186 -5.04 3.77 -8.93
CA TYR A 186 -6.48 3.98 -9.04
C TYR A 186 -6.95 4.07 -10.49
N THR A 187 -8.04 3.39 -10.80
CA THR A 187 -8.62 3.17 -12.14
C THR A 187 -7.79 2.26 -13.06
N SER A 188 -6.75 1.60 -12.55
CA SER A 188 -5.95 0.62 -13.27
C SER A 188 -6.10 -0.77 -12.63
N ASP A 189 -5.95 -1.81 -13.42
CA ASP A 189 -5.82 -3.20 -12.92
C ASP A 189 -4.35 -3.56 -12.65
N GLU A 190 -3.55 -2.59 -12.23
CA GLU A 190 -2.14 -2.77 -11.94
C GLU A 190 -1.80 -2.38 -10.50
N ILE A 191 -0.87 -3.14 -9.91
CA ILE A 191 -0.19 -2.81 -8.67
C ILE A 191 1.27 -2.55 -9.00
N VAL A 192 1.83 -1.46 -8.48
CA VAL A 192 3.25 -1.14 -8.62
C VAL A 192 4.01 -1.47 -7.35
N ILE A 193 5.19 -2.10 -7.52
CA ILE A 193 6.11 -2.44 -6.43
C ILE A 193 7.23 -1.40 -6.44
N ILE A 194 7.34 -0.65 -5.35
CA ILE A 194 8.11 0.59 -5.27
C ILE A 194 9.27 0.41 -4.29
N ASN A 195 10.47 0.86 -4.69
CA ASN A 195 11.57 1.01 -3.75
C ASN A 195 11.33 2.27 -2.88
N PRO A 196 11.11 2.13 -1.56
CA PRO A 196 10.77 3.27 -0.70
C PRO A 196 11.92 4.26 -0.52
N LYS A 197 13.15 3.93 -0.89
CA LYS A 197 14.31 4.81 -0.73
C LYS A 197 14.35 5.91 -1.78
N ASP A 198 14.01 5.60 -3.02
CA ASP A 198 14.18 6.47 -4.19
C ASP A 198 12.90 6.67 -5.01
N GLY A 199 11.84 5.89 -4.73
CA GLY A 199 10.57 5.95 -5.43
C GLY A 199 10.56 5.19 -6.77
N ASN A 200 11.64 4.51 -7.15
CA ASN A 200 11.67 3.76 -8.40
C ASN A 200 10.77 2.53 -8.33
N VAL A 201 9.94 2.34 -9.35
CA VAL A 201 9.18 1.12 -9.55
C VAL A 201 10.15 -0.01 -9.90
N THR A 202 10.08 -1.09 -9.13
CA THR A 202 10.92 -2.29 -9.30
C THR A 202 10.15 -3.47 -9.85
N GLY A 203 8.81 -3.40 -9.80
CA GLY A 203 7.92 -4.41 -10.34
C GLY A 203 6.54 -3.86 -10.65
N VAL A 204 5.85 -4.50 -11.59
CA VAL A 204 4.45 -4.25 -11.94
C VAL A 204 3.70 -5.58 -11.91
N VAL A 205 2.57 -5.60 -11.23
CA VAL A 205 1.69 -6.77 -11.14
C VAL A 205 0.47 -6.52 -12.00
N ASP A 206 0.24 -7.38 -12.97
CA ASP A 206 -0.91 -7.37 -13.85
C ASP A 206 -2.06 -8.15 -13.19
N CYS A 207 -3.07 -7.42 -12.73
CA CYS A 207 -4.25 -7.98 -12.05
C CYS A 207 -5.49 -8.07 -12.98
N ARG A 208 -5.33 -7.86 -14.30
CA ARG A 208 -6.43 -7.94 -15.26
C ARG A 208 -7.11 -9.30 -15.21
N GLY A 209 -8.43 -9.29 -15.01
CA GLY A 209 -9.24 -10.50 -14.95
C GLY A 209 -9.19 -11.23 -13.61
N LEU A 210 -8.56 -10.67 -12.56
CA LEU A 210 -8.58 -11.22 -11.21
C LEU A 210 -10.02 -11.41 -10.73
N LEU A 211 -10.88 -10.39 -10.86
CA LEU A 211 -12.32 -10.56 -10.72
C LEU A 211 -12.91 -10.98 -12.08
N PRO A 212 -13.47 -12.19 -12.21
CA PRO A 212 -14.15 -12.61 -13.43
C PRO A 212 -15.39 -11.74 -13.73
N ARG A 213 -15.62 -11.42 -14.99
CA ARG A 213 -16.77 -10.59 -15.41
C ARG A 213 -18.13 -11.17 -14.99
N SER A 214 -18.22 -12.48 -14.84
CA SER A 214 -19.43 -13.18 -14.38
C SER A 214 -19.82 -12.84 -12.93
N LEU A 215 -18.87 -12.29 -12.15
CA LEU A 215 -19.10 -11.86 -10.76
C LEU A 215 -19.34 -10.35 -10.63
N TYR A 216 -19.34 -9.61 -11.73
CA TYR A 216 -19.62 -8.17 -11.71
C TYR A 216 -21.09 -7.92 -11.36
N THR A 217 -21.30 -6.94 -10.49
CA THR A 217 -22.62 -6.40 -10.14
C THR A 217 -22.68 -4.92 -10.54
N ALA A 218 -23.85 -4.30 -10.42
CA ALA A 218 -24.00 -2.87 -10.65
C ALA A 218 -23.18 -1.99 -9.69
N GLY A 219 -22.78 -2.53 -8.55
CA GLY A 219 -21.97 -1.84 -7.53
C GLY A 219 -20.47 -2.12 -7.64
N THR A 220 -20.05 -3.08 -8.47
CA THR A 220 -18.62 -3.43 -8.61
C THR A 220 -17.82 -2.23 -9.12
N ASP A 221 -16.74 -1.89 -8.42
CA ASP A 221 -15.85 -0.79 -8.74
C ASP A 221 -14.41 -1.32 -8.89
N VAL A 222 -13.40 -0.48 -8.86
CA VAL A 222 -12.03 -0.80 -9.21
C VAL A 222 -11.33 -1.71 -8.20
N LEU A 223 -10.25 -2.35 -8.67
CA LEU A 223 -9.25 -3.03 -7.84
C LEU A 223 -8.73 -2.04 -6.77
N ASN A 224 -8.83 -2.40 -5.51
CA ASN A 224 -8.25 -1.66 -4.39
C ASN A 224 -8.25 -2.53 -3.13
N GLY A 225 -7.10 -2.65 -2.50
CA GLY A 225 -6.88 -3.47 -1.30
C GLY A 225 -5.83 -4.54 -1.53
N ILE A 226 -4.71 -4.40 -0.82
CA ILE A 226 -3.58 -5.32 -0.78
C ILE A 226 -3.34 -5.64 0.69
N ALA A 227 -3.38 -6.92 1.07
CA ALA A 227 -3.01 -7.33 2.41
C ALA A 227 -1.92 -8.40 2.37
N TYR A 228 -0.94 -8.26 3.22
CA TYR A 228 0.12 -9.24 3.41
C TYR A 228 0.06 -9.81 4.83
N ASN A 229 -0.05 -11.13 4.93
CA ASN A 229 0.06 -11.79 6.22
C ASN A 229 1.52 -12.20 6.47
N PRO A 230 2.24 -11.54 7.37
CA PRO A 230 3.64 -11.84 7.63
C PRO A 230 3.86 -13.19 8.34
N GLU A 231 2.81 -13.79 8.92
CA GLU A 231 2.92 -15.07 9.63
C GLU A 231 3.09 -16.26 8.67
N ASP A 232 2.48 -16.18 7.47
CA ASP A 232 2.52 -17.26 6.47
C ASP A 232 3.02 -16.82 5.10
N GLY A 233 3.31 -15.52 4.93
CA GLY A 233 3.84 -14.94 3.70
C GLY A 233 2.83 -14.81 2.57
N LYS A 234 1.54 -14.90 2.86
CA LYS A 234 0.47 -14.83 1.87
C LYS A 234 0.07 -13.42 1.52
N ILE A 235 -0.32 -13.22 0.27
CA ILE A 235 -0.80 -11.96 -0.27
C ILE A 235 -2.25 -12.11 -0.67
N TYR A 236 -3.05 -11.12 -0.30
CA TYR A 236 -4.48 -11.08 -0.58
C TYR A 236 -4.82 -9.80 -1.33
N LEU A 237 -5.68 -9.92 -2.35
CA LEU A 237 -6.14 -8.80 -3.17
C LEU A 237 -7.65 -8.79 -3.27
N THR A 238 -8.25 -7.60 -3.26
CA THR A 238 -9.67 -7.39 -3.51
C THR A 238 -9.90 -6.08 -4.27
N GLY A 239 -11.14 -5.68 -4.41
CA GLY A 239 -11.54 -4.40 -4.97
C GLY A 239 -12.80 -3.84 -4.30
N LYS A 240 -13.11 -2.60 -4.62
CA LYS A 240 -14.25 -1.87 -4.08
C LYS A 240 -15.56 -2.57 -4.49
N ASN A 241 -16.33 -3.01 -3.48
CA ASN A 241 -17.58 -3.76 -3.65
C ASN A 241 -17.41 -5.09 -4.40
N TRP A 242 -16.22 -5.69 -4.39
CA TRP A 242 -16.01 -7.01 -4.97
C TRP A 242 -16.63 -8.09 -4.05
N PRO A 243 -17.14 -9.18 -4.62
CA PRO A 243 -17.70 -10.30 -3.84
C PRO A 243 -16.64 -11.28 -3.34
N LYS A 244 -15.37 -11.07 -3.72
CA LYS A 244 -14.26 -11.98 -3.44
C LYS A 244 -13.02 -11.24 -2.96
N LEU A 245 -12.33 -11.88 -2.03
CA LEU A 245 -10.93 -11.66 -1.67
C LEU A 245 -10.12 -12.83 -2.22
N TYR A 246 -9.02 -12.55 -2.88
CA TYR A 246 -8.19 -13.55 -3.56
C TYR A 246 -6.85 -13.70 -2.86
N GLU A 247 -6.50 -14.92 -2.39
CA GLU A 247 -5.14 -15.28 -2.06
C GLU A 247 -4.36 -15.50 -3.36
N VAL A 248 -3.25 -14.81 -3.53
CA VAL A 248 -2.51 -14.80 -4.80
C VAL A 248 -1.03 -15.09 -4.61
N ARG A 249 -0.41 -15.60 -5.68
CA ARG A 249 1.03 -15.73 -5.81
C ARG A 249 1.51 -14.99 -7.05
N LEU A 250 2.65 -14.32 -6.95
CA LEU A 250 3.28 -13.70 -8.09
C LEU A 250 4.00 -14.72 -8.97
N VAL A 251 3.78 -14.62 -10.27
CA VAL A 251 4.51 -15.38 -11.30
C VAL A 251 5.25 -14.39 -12.18
N GLU A 252 6.59 -14.37 -12.11
CA GLU A 252 7.39 -13.47 -12.95
C GLU A 252 7.22 -13.82 -14.42
N LYS A 253 6.83 -12.86 -15.24
CA LYS A 253 6.70 -13.03 -16.69
C LYS A 253 8.09 -13.15 -17.31
N LYS A 254 8.42 -14.31 -17.86
CA LYS A 254 9.64 -14.48 -18.67
C LYS A 254 9.46 -13.71 -19.97
N ARG A 255 10.39 -12.81 -20.25
CA ARG A 255 10.48 -12.13 -21.55
C ARG A 255 11.24 -12.98 -22.56
#